data_84cf3fecc3c3f8a0de548fa41fb37623
#
_entry.id   84cf3fecc3c3f8a0de548fa41fb37623
#
_cell.length_a   1.000
_cell.length_b   1.000
_cell.length_c   1.000
_cell.angle_alpha   90.00
_cell.angle_beta   90.00
_cell.angle_gamma   90.00
#
_symmetry.space_group_name_H-M   'P 1'
#
loop_
_entity.id
_entity.type
_entity.pdbx_description
1 polymer ?
#
loop_
_entity_poly.entity_id
_entity_poly.type
_entity_poly.pdbx_seq_one_letter_code
_entity_poly.pdbx_strand_id
1 'polypeptide(L)'
;FYKKLNPFCRKKQFFTKMSSTKKYMNIISIILRSLGYFFIAFIFLVSSYIILNSGIYHTPVTFLTSSNYVSPSNKILIIGGTRGVGLEIVKKLLDQGEDLTAMVRPTSNVEKLTQLGVKQVVADALIQEQVQTIFSQNNFGTVISTLGTSAKDLPERQNFIQARIKGEVKMDPNKRPDFIGNRNIIDSAKATGVNRFIFITVIGTGQSHDALPPLSRRGHKDVISLKEKAENHLRASGLSYTIIRLGGFSNGQSSGKAKLTEDHLAFSYIARTDVANLAIEALGNDESINKTFNAYDKDMLYLHRMFMD
;
A
#
# COMPACT_ATOMS: atom_id res chain seq x y z
N PHE A 1 -38.05 0.94 79.68
CA PHE A 1 -36.59 0.87 79.75
C PHE A 1 -35.98 1.54 78.50
N TYR A 2 -35.78 2.89 78.54
CA TYR A 2 -35.02 3.63 77.54
C TYR A 2 -33.55 3.65 77.95
N LYS A 3 -32.69 2.88 77.27
CA LYS A 3 -31.25 3.03 77.39
C LYS A 3 -30.82 4.36 76.73
N LYS A 4 -30.55 5.41 77.49
CA LYS A 4 -29.87 6.62 77.06
C LYS A 4 -28.46 6.24 76.65
N LEU A 5 -28.21 6.18 75.35
CA LEU A 5 -26.86 6.06 74.80
C LEU A 5 -26.07 7.31 75.12
N ASN A 6 -24.94 7.11 75.79
CA ASN A 6 -23.99 8.11 76.25
C ASN A 6 -23.56 9.04 75.10
N PRO A 7 -23.73 10.36 75.21
CA PRO A 7 -23.37 11.33 74.14
C PRO A 7 -21.90 11.29 73.74
N PHE A 8 -21.01 10.78 74.58
CA PHE A 8 -19.59 10.60 74.29
C PHE A 8 -19.35 9.51 73.22
N CYS A 9 -20.17 8.48 73.19
CA CYS A 9 -20.08 7.40 72.22
C CYS A 9 -20.49 7.84 70.82
N ARG A 10 -21.47 8.73 70.67
CA ARG A 10 -21.90 9.34 69.41
C ARG A 10 -20.82 10.26 68.80
N LYS A 11 -20.15 11.06 69.63
CA LYS A 11 -19.06 11.91 69.14
C LYS A 11 -17.89 11.09 68.64
N LYS A 12 -17.47 10.02 69.31
CA LYS A 12 -16.39 9.15 68.86
C LYS A 12 -16.66 8.45 67.55
N GLN A 13 -17.91 7.95 67.33
CA GLN A 13 -18.32 7.35 66.05
C GLN A 13 -18.40 8.37 64.93
N PHE A 14 -18.83 9.60 65.18
CA PHE A 14 -18.88 10.66 64.18
C PHE A 14 -17.46 11.09 63.75
N PHE A 15 -16.51 11.24 64.66
CA PHE A 15 -15.11 11.58 64.35
C PHE A 15 -14.38 10.45 63.62
N THR A 16 -14.63 9.17 63.92
CA THR A 16 -14.07 8.03 63.20
C THR A 16 -14.64 7.94 61.76
N LYS A 17 -15.93 8.21 61.60
CA LYS A 17 -16.58 8.22 60.28
C LYS A 17 -16.11 9.37 59.41
N MET A 18 -15.86 10.55 60.00
CA MET A 18 -15.32 11.74 59.34
C MET A 18 -13.84 11.59 58.96
N SER A 19 -13.04 10.91 59.76
CA SER A 19 -11.65 10.57 59.48
C SER A 19 -11.55 9.55 58.34
N SER A 20 -12.44 8.57 58.32
CA SER A 20 -12.53 7.57 57.25
C SER A 20 -12.90 8.22 55.91
N THR A 21 -13.93 9.10 55.85
CA THR A 21 -14.33 9.81 54.63
C THR A 21 -13.21 10.73 54.09
N LYS A 22 -12.46 11.43 54.95
CA LYS A 22 -11.30 12.20 54.54
C LYS A 22 -10.21 11.32 53.91
N LYS A 23 -9.96 10.13 54.46
CA LYS A 23 -8.99 9.17 53.95
C LYS A 23 -9.41 8.65 52.54
N TYR A 24 -10.71 8.32 52.35
CA TYR A 24 -11.23 7.92 51.04
C TYR A 24 -11.21 9.05 50.03
N MET A 25 -11.54 10.28 50.39
CA MET A 25 -11.44 11.45 49.52
C MET A 25 -10.00 11.72 49.08
N ASN A 26 -9.02 11.56 49.99
CA ASN A 26 -7.61 11.68 49.60
C ASN A 26 -7.17 10.59 48.64
N ILE A 27 -7.58 9.34 48.83
CA ILE A 27 -7.27 8.23 47.92
C ILE A 27 -7.89 8.48 46.55
N ILE A 28 -9.16 8.88 46.49
CA ILE A 28 -9.84 9.22 45.23
C ILE A 28 -9.13 10.38 44.51
N SER A 29 -8.71 11.41 45.24
CA SER A 29 -7.96 12.54 44.70
C SER A 29 -6.62 12.11 44.08
N ILE A 30 -5.89 11.21 44.77
CA ILE A 30 -4.63 10.64 44.27
C ILE A 30 -4.86 9.82 42.98
N ILE A 31 -5.92 8.98 42.97
CA ILE A 31 -6.29 8.17 41.78
C ILE A 31 -6.65 9.08 40.61
N LEU A 32 -7.48 10.11 40.85
CA LEU A 32 -7.88 11.04 39.78
C LEU A 32 -6.67 11.84 39.23
N ARG A 33 -5.74 12.24 40.11
CA ARG A 33 -4.50 12.90 39.66
C ARG A 33 -3.60 11.97 38.86
N SER A 34 -3.43 10.71 39.29
CA SER A 34 -2.62 9.74 38.53
C SER A 34 -3.26 9.38 37.20
N LEU A 35 -4.58 9.26 37.11
CA LEU A 35 -5.29 9.09 35.82
C LEU A 35 -5.11 10.32 34.92
N GLY A 36 -5.16 11.53 35.47
CA GLY A 36 -4.87 12.78 34.76
C GLY A 36 -3.46 12.81 34.19
N TYR A 37 -2.45 12.44 34.97
CA TYR A 37 -1.07 12.35 34.48
C TYR A 37 -0.89 11.27 33.40
N PHE A 38 -1.55 10.13 33.57
CA PHE A 38 -1.52 9.06 32.56
C PHE A 38 -2.14 9.51 31.24
N PHE A 39 -3.26 10.25 31.30
CA PHE A 39 -3.92 10.80 30.13
C PHE A 39 -3.08 11.87 29.43
N ILE A 40 -2.43 12.76 30.17
CA ILE A 40 -1.51 13.77 29.64
C ILE A 40 -0.29 13.11 29.00
N ALA A 41 0.31 12.11 29.65
CA ALA A 41 1.43 11.35 29.10
C ALA A 41 1.03 10.60 27.82
N PHE A 42 -0.17 10.03 27.78
CA PHE A 42 -0.72 9.38 26.58
C PHE A 42 -0.92 10.37 25.42
N ILE A 43 -1.52 11.54 25.68
CA ILE A 43 -1.64 12.61 24.68
C ILE A 43 -0.27 13.04 24.17
N PHE A 44 0.71 13.20 25.08
CA PHE A 44 2.06 13.60 24.70
C PHE A 44 2.75 12.53 23.82
N LEU A 45 2.59 11.26 24.16
CA LEU A 45 3.11 10.14 23.37
C LEU A 45 2.46 10.08 21.99
N VAL A 46 1.13 10.23 21.91
CA VAL A 46 0.39 10.26 20.64
C VAL A 46 0.79 11.47 19.81
N SER A 47 0.88 12.65 20.42
CA SER A 47 1.30 13.88 19.73
C SER A 47 2.74 13.78 19.24
N SER A 48 3.66 13.24 20.06
CA SER A 48 5.05 13.01 19.65
C SER A 48 5.14 11.98 18.53
N TYR A 49 4.35 10.91 18.58
CA TYR A 49 4.25 9.94 17.51
C TYR A 49 3.74 10.57 16.21
N ILE A 50 2.71 11.41 16.28
CA ILE A 50 2.16 12.14 15.13
C ILE A 50 3.20 13.11 14.58
N ILE A 51 3.88 13.89 15.41
CA ILE A 51 4.91 14.86 15.00
C ILE A 51 6.11 14.17 14.37
N LEU A 52 6.60 13.09 14.99
CA LEU A 52 7.72 12.30 14.45
C LEU A 52 7.39 11.63 13.11
N ASN A 53 6.12 11.25 12.89
CA ASN A 53 5.68 10.69 11.61
C ASN A 53 5.26 11.76 10.60
N SER A 54 4.74 12.91 11.02
CA SER A 54 4.39 14.01 10.08
C SER A 54 5.61 14.67 9.46
N GLY A 55 6.77 14.64 10.13
CA GLY A 55 8.04 15.11 9.56
C GLY A 55 8.58 14.28 8.40
N ILE A 56 7.99 13.09 8.17
CA ILE A 56 8.35 12.21 7.04
C ILE A 56 7.55 12.58 5.78
N TYR A 57 6.43 13.29 5.92
CA TYR A 57 5.59 13.66 4.79
C TYR A 57 6.14 14.89 4.08
N HIS A 58 6.89 14.62 3.04
CA HIS A 58 7.41 15.64 2.15
C HIS A 58 6.36 16.00 1.11
N THR A 59 6.10 17.29 0.93
CA THR A 59 5.18 17.78 -0.11
C THR A 59 6.00 18.04 -1.38
N PRO A 60 5.83 17.25 -2.43
CA PRO A 60 6.58 17.43 -3.67
C PRO A 60 6.18 18.73 -4.36
N VAL A 61 7.14 19.37 -5.02
CA VAL A 61 6.93 20.59 -5.78
C VAL A 61 6.94 20.37 -7.29
N THR A 62 7.51 19.25 -7.73
CA THR A 62 7.60 18.90 -9.14
C THR A 62 6.80 17.63 -9.43
N PHE A 63 6.08 17.66 -10.54
CA PHE A 63 5.25 16.55 -10.99
C PHE A 63 5.48 16.29 -12.47
N LEU A 64 5.19 15.06 -12.91
CA LEU A 64 5.11 14.77 -14.33
C LEU A 64 4.07 15.70 -14.97
N THR A 65 4.45 16.32 -16.07
CA THR A 65 3.52 17.16 -16.84
C THR A 65 2.46 16.28 -17.47
N SER A 66 1.19 16.59 -17.22
CA SER A 66 0.09 15.88 -17.85
C SER A 66 0.12 16.07 -19.36
N SER A 67 0.03 14.99 -20.10
CA SER A 67 -0.10 15.00 -21.57
C SER A 67 -1.43 14.38 -21.98
N ASN A 68 -1.86 14.66 -23.19
CA ASN A 68 -2.99 13.95 -23.77
C ASN A 68 -2.59 12.47 -23.94
N TYR A 69 -3.50 11.56 -23.60
CA TYR A 69 -3.26 10.15 -23.82
C TYR A 69 -3.03 9.87 -25.31
N VAL A 70 -1.92 9.22 -25.60
CA VAL A 70 -1.61 8.70 -26.93
C VAL A 70 -1.65 7.18 -26.84
N SER A 71 -2.53 6.55 -27.61
CA SER A 71 -2.62 5.08 -27.69
C SER A 71 -1.26 4.51 -28.12
N PRO A 72 -0.76 3.48 -27.45
CA PRO A 72 0.47 2.82 -27.87
C PRO A 72 0.37 2.14 -29.24
N SER A 73 -0.82 2.13 -29.86
CA SER A 73 -1.12 1.51 -31.18
C SER A 73 -0.61 0.05 -31.34
N ASN A 74 -0.43 -0.64 -30.22
CA ASN A 74 0.03 -2.03 -30.18
C ASN A 74 -0.72 -2.83 -29.11
N LYS A 75 -0.61 -4.16 -29.15
CA LYS A 75 -1.24 -5.02 -28.15
C LYS A 75 -0.67 -4.81 -26.76
N ILE A 76 -1.54 -4.63 -25.80
CA ILE A 76 -1.20 -4.47 -24.39
C ILE A 76 -1.40 -5.78 -23.64
N LEU A 77 -0.38 -6.23 -22.91
CA LEU A 77 -0.49 -7.31 -21.94
C LEU A 77 -0.55 -6.75 -20.52
N ILE A 78 -1.60 -7.07 -19.79
CA ILE A 78 -1.69 -6.76 -18.36
C ILE A 78 -1.53 -7.99 -17.49
N ILE A 79 -0.68 -7.91 -16.46
CA ILE A 79 -0.47 -8.93 -15.45
C ILE A 79 -1.00 -8.41 -14.11
N GLY A 80 -1.83 -9.22 -13.43
CA GLY A 80 -2.50 -8.81 -12.19
C GLY A 80 -3.83 -8.07 -12.41
N GLY A 81 -4.42 -8.16 -13.61
CA GLY A 81 -5.66 -7.47 -14.01
C GLY A 81 -6.97 -7.97 -13.39
N THR A 82 -6.96 -9.06 -12.60
CA THR A 82 -8.20 -9.68 -12.09
C THR A 82 -8.86 -8.90 -10.95
N ARG A 83 -8.16 -7.96 -10.32
CA ARG A 83 -8.65 -7.18 -9.16
C ARG A 83 -7.80 -5.95 -8.87
N GLY A 84 -8.30 -5.12 -7.93
CA GLY A 84 -7.55 -3.98 -7.40
C GLY A 84 -7.13 -3.00 -8.48
N VAL A 85 -5.91 -2.47 -8.39
CA VAL A 85 -5.36 -1.51 -9.35
C VAL A 85 -5.36 -2.06 -10.77
N GLY A 86 -4.95 -3.32 -10.97
CA GLY A 86 -4.92 -3.93 -12.29
C GLY A 86 -6.28 -3.98 -12.96
N LEU A 87 -7.35 -4.27 -12.21
CA LEU A 87 -8.71 -4.26 -12.76
C LEU A 87 -9.17 -2.85 -13.14
N GLU A 88 -8.81 -1.84 -12.36
CA GLU A 88 -9.15 -0.44 -12.71
C GLU A 88 -8.37 0.03 -13.96
N ILE A 89 -7.12 -0.41 -14.14
CA ILE A 89 -6.35 -0.18 -15.39
C ILE A 89 -7.03 -0.86 -16.57
N VAL A 90 -7.46 -2.14 -16.40
CA VAL A 90 -8.20 -2.88 -17.46
C VAL A 90 -9.42 -2.09 -17.92
N LYS A 91 -10.26 -1.64 -16.99
CA LYS A 91 -11.47 -0.87 -17.33
C LYS A 91 -11.13 0.38 -18.12
N LYS A 92 -10.13 1.15 -17.67
CA LYS A 92 -9.70 2.38 -18.32
C LYS A 92 -9.18 2.17 -19.74
N LEU A 93 -8.37 1.12 -19.95
CA LEU A 93 -7.85 0.79 -21.28
C LEU A 93 -8.97 0.35 -22.23
N LEU A 94 -9.95 -0.42 -21.74
CA LEU A 94 -11.12 -0.79 -22.53
C LEU A 94 -11.97 0.43 -22.91
N ASP A 95 -12.19 1.36 -21.97
CA ASP A 95 -12.90 2.61 -22.21
C ASP A 95 -12.23 3.47 -23.30
N GLN A 96 -10.90 3.29 -23.50
CA GLN A 96 -10.11 3.94 -24.54
C GLN A 96 -10.04 3.13 -25.85
N GLY A 97 -10.63 1.95 -25.88
CA GLY A 97 -10.67 1.10 -27.10
C GLY A 97 -9.37 0.33 -27.37
N GLU A 98 -8.51 0.13 -26.35
CA GLU A 98 -7.22 -0.55 -26.52
C GLU A 98 -7.34 -2.07 -26.74
N ASP A 99 -6.45 -2.65 -27.56
CA ASP A 99 -6.33 -4.12 -27.73
C ASP A 99 -5.59 -4.71 -26.53
N LEU A 100 -6.37 -5.16 -25.54
CA LEU A 100 -5.91 -5.61 -24.23
C LEU A 100 -6.04 -7.11 -24.07
N THR A 101 -4.97 -7.75 -23.59
CA THR A 101 -4.95 -9.15 -23.16
C THR A 101 -4.52 -9.23 -21.69
N ALA A 102 -5.23 -10.00 -20.88
CA ALA A 102 -4.87 -10.22 -19.48
C ALA A 102 -4.20 -11.60 -19.30
N MET A 103 -3.01 -11.61 -18.70
CA MET A 103 -2.40 -12.86 -18.24
C MET A 103 -2.94 -13.23 -16.87
N VAL A 104 -3.50 -14.42 -16.75
CA VAL A 104 -4.15 -14.92 -15.53
C VAL A 104 -3.58 -16.27 -15.12
N ARG A 105 -3.50 -16.51 -13.80
CA ARG A 105 -3.13 -17.84 -13.29
C ARG A 105 -4.29 -18.82 -13.45
N PRO A 106 -4.04 -20.14 -13.56
CA PRO A 106 -5.11 -21.16 -13.60
C PRO A 106 -6.11 -21.05 -12.43
N THR A 107 -5.64 -20.58 -11.26
CA THR A 107 -6.43 -20.45 -10.04
C THR A 107 -7.07 -19.07 -9.85
N SER A 108 -6.95 -18.16 -10.81
CA SER A 108 -7.50 -16.81 -10.72
C SER A 108 -9.02 -16.80 -10.90
N ASN A 109 -9.72 -15.97 -10.08
CA ASN A 109 -11.11 -15.63 -10.41
C ASN A 109 -11.09 -14.62 -11.57
N VAL A 110 -11.56 -15.04 -12.71
CA VAL A 110 -11.57 -14.28 -13.97
C VAL A 110 -12.94 -13.71 -14.35
N GLU A 111 -13.95 -13.92 -13.53
CA GLU A 111 -15.34 -13.55 -13.81
C GLU A 111 -15.48 -12.09 -14.29
N LYS A 112 -14.85 -11.15 -13.59
CA LYS A 112 -14.88 -9.73 -13.97
C LYS A 112 -14.24 -9.45 -15.33
N LEU A 113 -13.15 -10.12 -15.65
CA LEU A 113 -12.49 -9.97 -16.96
C LEU A 113 -13.35 -10.55 -18.07
N THR A 114 -14.01 -11.67 -17.82
CA THR A 114 -14.95 -12.29 -18.75
C THR A 114 -16.16 -11.40 -19.01
N GLN A 115 -16.75 -10.82 -17.97
CA GLN A 115 -17.86 -9.86 -18.09
C GLN A 115 -17.47 -8.61 -18.89
N LEU A 116 -16.21 -8.17 -18.80
CA LEU A 116 -15.67 -7.05 -19.55
C LEU A 116 -15.23 -7.42 -20.98
N GLY A 117 -15.33 -8.68 -21.37
CA GLY A 117 -14.93 -9.14 -22.71
C GLY A 117 -13.42 -9.15 -22.96
N VAL A 118 -12.60 -9.12 -21.89
CA VAL A 118 -11.13 -9.07 -22.02
C VAL A 118 -10.58 -10.40 -22.53
N LYS A 119 -9.71 -10.36 -23.53
CA LYS A 119 -8.93 -11.53 -23.97
C LYS A 119 -8.06 -12.02 -22.79
N GLN A 120 -8.01 -13.33 -22.60
CA GLN A 120 -7.26 -13.92 -21.52
C GLN A 120 -6.28 -14.96 -22.03
N VAL A 121 -5.07 -14.99 -21.44
CA VAL A 121 -4.08 -16.03 -21.63
C VAL A 121 -3.71 -16.62 -20.27
N VAL A 122 -3.62 -17.94 -20.19
CA VAL A 122 -3.41 -18.62 -18.91
C VAL A 122 -1.95 -18.99 -18.77
N ALA A 123 -1.29 -18.43 -17.75
CA ALA A 123 0.07 -18.77 -17.37
C ALA A 123 0.33 -18.43 -15.90
N ASP A 124 1.14 -19.24 -15.22
CA ASP A 124 1.69 -18.89 -13.92
C ASP A 124 3.00 -18.11 -14.11
N ALA A 125 3.05 -16.89 -13.62
CA ALA A 125 4.24 -16.03 -13.70
C ALA A 125 5.48 -16.64 -13.03
N LEU A 126 5.31 -17.56 -12.08
CA LEU A 126 6.41 -18.27 -11.45
C LEU A 126 7.06 -19.34 -12.36
N ILE A 127 6.39 -19.75 -13.43
CA ILE A 127 6.85 -20.78 -14.37
C ILE A 127 7.33 -20.08 -15.65
N GLN A 128 8.64 -19.97 -15.78
CA GLN A 128 9.28 -19.20 -16.84
C GLN A 128 8.85 -19.67 -18.26
N GLU A 129 8.77 -20.97 -18.49
CA GLU A 129 8.43 -21.55 -19.77
C GLU A 129 7.00 -21.18 -20.20
N GLN A 130 6.05 -21.12 -19.25
CA GLN A 130 4.69 -20.67 -19.54
C GLN A 130 4.66 -19.19 -19.96
N VAL A 131 5.40 -18.35 -19.25
CA VAL A 131 5.50 -16.92 -19.57
C VAL A 131 6.14 -16.74 -20.95
N GLN A 132 7.25 -17.40 -21.23
CA GLN A 132 7.92 -17.35 -22.55
C GLN A 132 7.01 -17.80 -23.68
N THR A 133 6.23 -18.87 -23.48
CA THR A 133 5.26 -19.35 -24.46
C THR A 133 4.21 -18.28 -24.79
N ILE A 134 3.65 -17.62 -23.75
CA ILE A 134 2.66 -16.55 -23.98
C ILE A 134 3.26 -15.39 -24.77
N PHE A 135 4.47 -14.97 -24.44
CA PHE A 135 5.14 -13.86 -25.13
C PHE A 135 5.51 -14.22 -26.57
N SER A 136 6.00 -15.44 -26.83
CA SER A 136 6.39 -15.88 -28.18
C SER A 136 5.19 -16.10 -29.13
N GLN A 137 4.02 -16.44 -28.59
CA GLN A 137 2.80 -16.66 -29.38
C GLN A 137 2.00 -15.37 -29.61
N ASN A 138 2.33 -14.29 -28.96
CA ASN A 138 1.59 -13.03 -29.04
C ASN A 138 2.55 -11.86 -29.23
N ASN A 139 2.22 -10.95 -30.11
CA ASN A 139 3.04 -9.78 -30.44
C ASN A 139 2.66 -8.61 -29.51
N PHE A 140 3.05 -8.68 -28.22
CA PHE A 140 2.81 -7.59 -27.29
C PHE A 140 3.84 -6.49 -27.49
N GLY A 141 3.37 -5.27 -27.70
CA GLY A 141 4.26 -4.10 -27.73
C GLY A 141 4.33 -3.37 -26.40
N THR A 142 3.34 -3.56 -25.54
CA THR A 142 3.25 -2.94 -24.21
C THR A 142 2.95 -3.97 -23.14
N VAL A 143 3.61 -3.85 -22.01
CA VAL A 143 3.36 -4.65 -20.79
C VAL A 143 3.05 -3.75 -19.61
N ILE A 144 2.00 -4.06 -18.88
CA ILE A 144 1.66 -3.43 -17.61
C ILE A 144 1.65 -4.49 -16.52
N SER A 145 2.57 -4.41 -15.57
CA SER A 145 2.63 -5.34 -14.44
C SER A 145 2.18 -4.67 -13.15
N THR A 146 1.11 -5.23 -12.56
CA THR A 146 0.66 -4.96 -11.20
C THR A 146 0.86 -6.18 -10.31
N LEU A 147 1.72 -7.11 -10.75
CA LEU A 147 1.93 -8.40 -10.12
C LEU A 147 2.58 -8.28 -8.74
N GLY A 148 2.00 -8.92 -7.77
CA GLY A 148 2.52 -9.02 -6.40
C GLY A 148 1.80 -10.07 -5.58
N THR A 149 2.35 -10.39 -4.42
CA THR A 149 1.75 -11.35 -3.49
C THR A 149 0.45 -10.81 -2.93
N SER A 150 -0.61 -11.59 -3.08
CA SER A 150 -1.89 -11.28 -2.44
C SER A 150 -1.86 -11.58 -0.95
N ALA A 151 -2.53 -10.76 -0.16
CA ALA A 151 -2.78 -11.06 1.25
C ALA A 151 -3.57 -12.38 1.45
N LYS A 152 -4.32 -12.84 0.43
CA LYS A 152 -5.02 -14.14 0.46
C LYS A 152 -4.08 -15.33 0.22
N ASP A 153 -2.96 -15.10 -0.46
CA ASP A 153 -1.97 -16.13 -0.77
C ASP A 153 -0.95 -16.30 0.37
N LEU A 154 -1.13 -15.54 1.47
CA LEU A 154 -0.29 -15.63 2.65
C LEU A 154 -0.86 -16.66 3.63
N PRO A 155 -0.06 -17.59 4.14
CA PRO A 155 -0.53 -18.55 5.15
C PRO A 155 -1.00 -17.80 6.41
N GLU A 156 -2.15 -18.21 6.92
CA GLU A 156 -2.76 -17.78 8.20
C GLU A 156 -2.96 -16.27 8.40
N ARG A 157 -4.04 -15.77 7.86
CA ARG A 157 -4.43 -14.35 7.94
C ARG A 157 -4.61 -13.83 9.37
N GLN A 158 -4.98 -14.67 10.35
CA GLN A 158 -5.24 -14.25 11.74
C GLN A 158 -3.96 -14.03 12.56
N ASN A 159 -2.89 -14.79 12.30
CA ASN A 159 -1.61 -14.66 12.99
C ASN A 159 -0.57 -13.84 12.20
N PHE A 160 -0.90 -13.47 10.96
CA PHE A 160 0.04 -12.83 10.04
C PHE A 160 0.61 -11.52 10.56
N ILE A 161 -0.23 -10.64 11.13
CA ILE A 161 0.24 -9.35 11.66
C ILE A 161 1.17 -9.57 12.85
N GLN A 162 0.81 -10.46 13.78
CA GLN A 162 1.64 -10.77 14.94
C GLN A 162 2.94 -11.48 14.57
N ALA A 163 2.87 -12.48 13.70
CA ALA A 163 4.04 -13.20 13.21
C ALA A 163 4.99 -12.28 12.42
N ARG A 164 4.43 -11.30 11.69
CA ARG A 164 5.18 -10.30 10.95
C ARG A 164 5.85 -9.27 11.86
N ILE A 165 5.16 -8.83 12.91
CA ILE A 165 5.74 -7.94 13.95
C ILE A 165 6.90 -8.64 14.66
N LYS A 166 6.77 -9.95 14.93
CA LYS A 166 7.82 -10.78 15.56
C LYS A 166 8.93 -11.20 14.61
N GLY A 167 8.79 -10.98 13.29
CA GLY A 167 9.78 -11.40 12.28
C GLY A 167 9.82 -12.93 12.04
N GLU A 168 8.76 -13.64 12.44
CA GLU A 168 8.68 -15.11 12.37
C GLU A 168 8.25 -15.65 11.00
N VAL A 169 7.64 -14.80 10.16
CA VAL A 169 7.21 -15.21 8.80
C VAL A 169 8.37 -15.05 7.84
N LYS A 170 9.13 -16.13 7.67
CA LYS A 170 10.05 -16.26 6.55
C LYS A 170 9.27 -16.79 5.34
N MET A 171 8.91 -15.89 4.45
CA MET A 171 8.32 -16.29 3.17
C MET A 171 9.46 -16.69 2.23
N ASP A 172 9.33 -17.86 1.59
CA ASP A 172 10.28 -18.29 0.57
C ASP A 172 10.26 -17.29 -0.62
N PRO A 173 11.35 -16.56 -0.85
CA PRO A 173 11.40 -15.59 -1.94
C PRO A 173 11.16 -16.22 -3.32
N ASN A 174 11.51 -17.51 -3.47
CA ASN A 174 11.39 -18.24 -4.73
C ASN A 174 9.95 -18.65 -5.06
N LYS A 175 9.05 -18.58 -4.07
CA LYS A 175 7.62 -18.86 -4.24
C LYS A 175 6.78 -17.60 -4.36
N ARG A 176 7.41 -16.43 -4.53
CA ARG A 176 6.70 -15.15 -4.58
C ARG A 176 6.79 -14.48 -5.96
N PRO A 177 5.63 -14.06 -6.49
CA PRO A 177 5.59 -13.38 -7.77
C PRO A 177 6.23 -11.98 -7.73
N ASP A 178 6.44 -11.40 -6.56
CA ASP A 178 6.99 -10.05 -6.40
C ASP A 178 8.33 -9.87 -7.11
N PHE A 179 9.22 -10.87 -7.05
CA PHE A 179 10.48 -10.87 -7.79
C PHE A 179 10.48 -11.89 -8.92
N ILE A 180 10.35 -13.18 -8.62
CA ILE A 180 10.52 -14.24 -9.64
C ILE A 180 9.53 -14.09 -10.79
N GLY A 181 8.23 -13.83 -10.46
CA GLY A 181 7.22 -13.64 -11.49
C GLY A 181 7.49 -12.40 -12.35
N ASN A 182 7.84 -11.27 -11.73
CA ASN A 182 8.18 -10.05 -12.48
C ASN A 182 9.47 -10.23 -13.31
N ARG A 183 10.49 -10.92 -12.78
CA ARG A 183 11.70 -11.25 -13.54
C ARG A 183 11.37 -12.05 -14.80
N ASN A 184 10.60 -13.12 -14.67
CA ASN A 184 10.21 -13.97 -15.81
C ASN A 184 9.45 -13.16 -16.90
N ILE A 185 8.59 -12.22 -16.47
CA ILE A 185 7.86 -11.32 -17.36
C ILE A 185 8.81 -10.34 -18.05
N ILE A 186 9.72 -9.71 -17.30
CA ILE A 186 10.69 -8.75 -17.83
C ILE A 186 11.61 -9.43 -18.86
N ASP A 187 12.14 -10.62 -18.53
CA ASP A 187 13.01 -11.37 -19.42
C ASP A 187 12.30 -11.76 -20.72
N SER A 188 11.04 -12.20 -20.62
CA SER A 188 10.23 -12.55 -21.79
C SER A 188 9.86 -11.33 -22.63
N ALA A 189 9.53 -10.22 -21.99
CA ALA A 189 9.25 -8.95 -22.66
C ALA A 189 10.48 -8.45 -23.45
N LYS A 190 11.67 -8.52 -22.85
CA LYS A 190 12.93 -8.18 -23.51
C LYS A 190 13.19 -9.09 -24.72
N ALA A 191 13.04 -10.41 -24.55
CA ALA A 191 13.33 -11.40 -25.58
C ALA A 191 12.41 -11.27 -26.81
N THR A 192 11.21 -10.72 -26.65
CA THR A 192 10.22 -10.55 -27.73
C THR A 192 10.07 -9.11 -28.23
N GLY A 193 10.93 -8.20 -27.78
CA GLY A 193 10.98 -6.83 -28.30
C GLY A 193 9.80 -5.94 -27.86
N VAL A 194 9.33 -6.12 -26.62
CA VAL A 194 8.35 -5.21 -26.02
C VAL A 194 8.90 -3.79 -25.97
N ASN A 195 8.14 -2.82 -26.47
CA ASN A 195 8.56 -1.43 -26.59
C ASN A 195 8.35 -0.62 -25.31
N ARG A 196 7.38 -0.99 -24.48
CA ARG A 196 6.95 -0.21 -23.31
C ARG A 196 6.60 -1.08 -22.11
N PHE A 197 7.13 -0.76 -20.94
CA PHE A 197 6.88 -1.52 -19.70
C PHE A 197 6.46 -0.58 -18.57
N ILE A 198 5.23 -0.70 -18.08
CA ILE A 198 4.73 0.02 -16.90
C ILE A 198 4.76 -0.95 -15.71
N PHE A 199 5.49 -0.59 -14.67
CA PHE A 199 5.62 -1.42 -13.47
C PHE A 199 5.05 -0.72 -12.24
N ILE A 200 3.95 -1.27 -11.72
CA ILE A 200 3.33 -0.79 -10.48
C ILE A 200 3.98 -1.50 -9.30
N THR A 201 4.60 -0.73 -8.41
CA THR A 201 5.37 -1.21 -7.28
C THR A 201 5.00 -0.45 -6.00
N VAL A 202 5.87 -0.39 -5.00
CA VAL A 202 5.56 0.18 -3.68
C VAL A 202 6.58 1.23 -3.27
N ILE A 203 6.14 2.27 -2.57
CA ILE A 203 7.02 3.20 -1.86
C ILE A 203 7.75 2.41 -0.76
N GLY A 204 9.01 2.75 -0.53
CA GLY A 204 9.91 2.05 0.38
C GLY A 204 11.02 1.29 -0.35
N THR A 205 10.94 1.13 -1.68
CA THR A 205 12.01 0.57 -2.51
C THR A 205 13.05 1.65 -2.85
N GLY A 206 14.32 1.27 -2.93
CA GLY A 206 15.41 2.14 -3.36
C GLY A 206 15.43 3.48 -2.65
N GLN A 207 15.49 4.56 -3.40
CA GLN A 207 15.57 5.93 -2.88
C GLN A 207 14.32 6.36 -2.09
N SER A 208 13.16 5.69 -2.27
CA SER A 208 11.94 5.99 -1.50
C SER A 208 11.87 5.28 -0.14
N HIS A 209 12.97 4.63 0.29
CA HIS A 209 13.01 3.89 1.54
C HIS A 209 12.55 4.73 2.75
N ASP A 210 12.99 5.97 2.84
CA ASP A 210 12.72 6.86 3.98
C ASP A 210 11.38 7.60 3.87
N ALA A 211 10.72 7.56 2.71
CA ALA A 211 9.37 8.07 2.56
C ALA A 211 8.34 7.23 3.33
N LEU A 212 8.60 5.93 3.52
CA LEU A 212 7.67 5.04 4.19
C LEU A 212 7.85 5.10 5.72
N PRO A 213 6.77 5.28 6.50
CA PRO A 213 6.84 5.29 7.97
C PRO A 213 7.57 4.06 8.51
N PRO A 214 8.43 4.19 9.55
CA PRO A 214 9.30 3.10 10.03
C PRO A 214 8.56 1.81 10.39
N LEU A 215 7.38 1.91 10.99
CA LEU A 215 6.56 0.75 11.35
C LEU A 215 6.02 0.04 10.10
N SER A 216 5.53 0.80 9.12
CA SER A 216 5.06 0.27 7.83
C SER A 216 6.21 -0.39 7.07
N ARG A 217 7.38 0.24 7.03
CA ARG A 217 8.60 -0.28 6.43
C ARG A 217 9.02 -1.62 7.03
N ARG A 218 9.06 -1.71 8.38
CA ARG A 218 9.34 -2.96 9.09
C ARG A 218 8.32 -4.05 8.76
N GLY A 219 7.04 -3.71 8.74
CA GLY A 219 5.95 -4.64 8.43
C GLY A 219 5.94 -5.12 6.97
N HIS A 220 6.55 -4.40 6.03
CA HIS A 220 6.57 -4.73 4.60
C HIS A 220 7.97 -5.08 4.06
N LYS A 221 8.95 -5.29 4.94
CA LYS A 221 10.37 -5.48 4.58
C LYS A 221 10.58 -6.49 3.45
N ASP A 222 9.94 -7.66 3.52
CA ASP A 222 10.13 -8.72 2.52
C ASP A 222 9.55 -8.32 1.15
N VAL A 223 8.33 -7.73 1.13
CA VAL A 223 7.71 -7.25 -0.10
C VAL A 223 8.57 -6.16 -0.74
N ILE A 224 9.01 -5.19 0.07
CA ILE A 224 9.86 -4.09 -0.38
C ILE A 224 11.14 -4.65 -1.01
N SER A 225 11.86 -5.55 -0.32
CA SER A 225 13.10 -6.14 -0.83
C SER A 225 12.91 -6.87 -2.16
N LEU A 226 11.83 -7.65 -2.30
CA LEU A 226 11.56 -8.39 -3.54
C LEU A 226 11.13 -7.47 -4.69
N LYS A 227 10.32 -6.45 -4.40
CA LYS A 227 9.94 -5.44 -5.39
C LYS A 227 11.15 -4.62 -5.84
N GLU A 228 12.04 -4.26 -4.93
CA GLU A 228 13.29 -3.56 -5.27
C GLU A 228 14.18 -4.39 -6.20
N LYS A 229 14.32 -5.69 -5.95
CA LYS A 229 15.02 -6.60 -6.87
C LYS A 229 14.38 -6.60 -8.26
N ALA A 230 13.04 -6.61 -8.34
CA ALA A 230 12.34 -6.56 -9.63
C ALA A 230 12.53 -5.21 -10.34
N GLU A 231 12.47 -4.08 -9.62
CA GLU A 231 12.77 -2.75 -10.17
C GLU A 231 14.19 -2.68 -10.74
N ASN A 232 15.19 -3.17 -9.99
CA ASN A 232 16.59 -3.17 -10.44
C ASN A 232 16.78 -4.07 -11.66
N HIS A 233 16.10 -5.22 -11.71
CA HIS A 233 16.13 -6.10 -12.88
C HIS A 233 15.51 -5.44 -14.12
N LEU A 234 14.39 -4.72 -13.95
CA LEU A 234 13.76 -3.96 -15.03
C LEU A 234 14.69 -2.83 -15.53
N ARG A 235 15.30 -2.06 -14.63
CA ARG A 235 16.26 -1.00 -15.02
C ARG A 235 17.46 -1.56 -15.83
N ALA A 236 17.94 -2.74 -15.47
CA ALA A 236 19.06 -3.40 -16.14
C ALA A 236 18.64 -4.12 -17.45
N SER A 237 17.34 -4.25 -17.74
CA SER A 237 16.86 -5.02 -18.89
C SER A 237 17.08 -4.35 -20.25
N GLY A 238 17.14 -3.01 -20.27
CA GLY A 238 17.16 -2.20 -21.50
C GLY A 238 15.80 -1.93 -22.11
N LEU A 239 14.69 -2.38 -21.48
CA LEU A 239 13.32 -2.01 -21.89
C LEU A 239 13.04 -0.54 -21.59
N SER A 240 12.24 0.12 -22.43
CA SER A 240 11.68 1.44 -22.10
C SER A 240 10.63 1.29 -21.01
N TYR A 241 10.94 1.69 -19.78
CA TYR A 241 10.09 1.45 -18.62
C TYR A 241 9.59 2.73 -17.98
N THR A 242 8.48 2.61 -17.22
CA THR A 242 8.13 3.53 -16.13
C THR A 242 7.81 2.72 -14.88
N ILE A 243 8.42 3.08 -13.76
CA ILE A 243 8.12 2.49 -12.45
C ILE A 243 7.26 3.48 -11.69
N ILE A 244 6.10 3.03 -11.20
CA ILE A 244 5.18 3.82 -10.39
C ILE A 244 5.09 3.17 -9.02
N ARG A 245 5.62 3.85 -8.00
CA ARG A 245 5.61 3.41 -6.60
C ARG A 245 4.39 3.96 -5.90
N LEU A 246 3.69 3.11 -5.21
CA LEU A 246 2.45 3.44 -4.50
C LEU A 246 2.67 3.41 -3.00
N GLY A 247 2.05 4.35 -2.29
CA GLY A 247 1.93 4.34 -0.84
C GLY A 247 0.81 3.40 -0.36
N GLY A 248 -0.03 3.87 0.56
CA GLY A 248 -1.21 3.12 1.00
C GLY A 248 -2.37 3.22 0.00
N PHE A 249 -3.22 2.19 -0.04
CA PHE A 249 -4.41 2.19 -0.89
C PHE A 249 -5.64 2.67 -0.15
N SER A 250 -6.50 3.43 -0.86
CA SER A 250 -7.88 3.67 -0.50
C SER A 250 -8.82 2.93 -1.45
N ASN A 251 -9.94 2.42 -0.90
CA ASN A 251 -11.07 1.94 -1.69
C ASN A 251 -12.11 3.05 -1.94
N GLY A 252 -11.84 4.26 -1.45
CA GLY A 252 -12.70 5.42 -1.64
C GLY A 252 -12.75 5.91 -3.07
N GLN A 253 -13.54 6.94 -3.28
CA GLN A 253 -13.64 7.61 -4.58
C GLN A 253 -12.30 8.24 -4.99
N SER A 254 -12.11 8.39 -6.30
CA SER A 254 -11.02 9.18 -6.87
C SER A 254 -11.08 10.61 -6.36
N SER A 255 -9.95 11.17 -5.97
CA SER A 255 -9.84 12.60 -5.68
C SER A 255 -9.68 13.41 -6.96
N GLY A 256 -9.22 12.80 -8.05
CA GLY A 256 -8.84 13.46 -9.29
C GLY A 256 -7.61 14.37 -9.16
N LYS A 257 -6.89 14.31 -8.03
CA LYS A 257 -5.74 15.19 -7.72
C LYS A 257 -4.42 14.47 -7.58
N ALA A 258 -4.45 13.15 -7.74
CA ALA A 258 -3.24 12.34 -7.72
C ALA A 258 -2.32 12.71 -8.87
N LYS A 259 -1.01 12.72 -8.61
CA LYS A 259 0.04 13.06 -9.58
C LYS A 259 1.25 12.16 -9.41
N LEU A 260 2.04 12.03 -10.46
CA LEU A 260 3.34 11.38 -10.44
C LEU A 260 4.45 12.39 -10.14
N THR A 261 5.36 12.06 -9.22
CA THR A 261 6.50 12.90 -8.87
C THR A 261 7.79 12.08 -8.79
N GLU A 262 8.91 12.64 -9.23
CA GLU A 262 10.24 12.07 -9.04
C GLU A 262 10.78 12.32 -7.62
N ASP A 263 10.05 13.06 -6.79
CA ASP A 263 10.41 13.26 -5.40
C ASP A 263 10.25 11.96 -4.60
N HIS A 264 11.37 11.33 -4.29
CA HIS A 264 11.41 10.02 -3.65
C HIS A 264 10.93 10.03 -2.20
N LEU A 265 10.83 11.19 -1.56
CA LEU A 265 10.32 11.33 -0.20
C LEU A 265 8.81 11.55 -0.15
N ALA A 266 8.16 11.78 -1.30
CA ALA A 266 6.72 11.94 -1.37
C ALA A 266 5.99 10.65 -0.98
N PHE A 267 5.07 10.74 -0.03
CA PHE A 267 4.23 9.64 0.43
C PHE A 267 2.81 10.11 0.70
N SER A 268 1.83 9.39 0.17
CA SER A 268 0.41 9.55 0.49
C SER A 268 -0.32 8.23 0.37
N TYR A 269 -1.58 8.20 0.79
CA TYR A 269 -2.54 7.21 0.31
C TYR A 269 -3.02 7.60 -1.08
N ILE A 270 -3.60 6.65 -1.82
CA ILE A 270 -4.10 6.90 -3.17
C ILE A 270 -5.30 5.98 -3.47
N ALA A 271 -6.31 6.50 -4.15
CA ALA A 271 -7.41 5.68 -4.64
C ALA A 271 -6.95 4.79 -5.81
N ARG A 272 -7.47 3.56 -5.88
CA ARG A 272 -7.08 2.62 -6.95
C ARG A 272 -7.42 3.13 -8.35
N THR A 273 -8.52 3.85 -8.47
CA THR A 273 -8.92 4.50 -9.72
C THR A 273 -7.97 5.61 -10.14
N ASP A 274 -7.41 6.37 -9.19
CA ASP A 274 -6.40 7.38 -9.48
C ASP A 274 -5.08 6.74 -9.93
N VAL A 275 -4.68 5.62 -9.33
CA VAL A 275 -3.51 4.85 -9.81
C VAL A 275 -3.70 4.41 -11.26
N ALA A 276 -4.91 3.97 -11.63
CA ALA A 276 -5.19 3.59 -13.01
C ALA A 276 -5.05 4.80 -13.96
N ASN A 277 -5.56 5.97 -13.58
CA ASN A 277 -5.39 7.19 -14.36
C ASN A 277 -3.90 7.54 -14.55
N LEU A 278 -3.11 7.48 -13.47
CA LEU A 278 -1.67 7.76 -13.54
C LEU A 278 -0.90 6.74 -14.38
N ALA A 279 -1.30 5.46 -14.37
CA ALA A 279 -0.68 4.44 -15.22
C ALA A 279 -0.96 4.69 -16.72
N ILE A 280 -2.18 5.12 -17.05
CA ILE A 280 -2.56 5.50 -18.41
C ILE A 280 -1.82 6.77 -18.84
N GLU A 281 -1.78 7.79 -18.00
CA GLU A 281 -1.01 9.02 -18.25
C GLU A 281 0.46 8.71 -18.53
N ALA A 282 1.09 7.90 -17.69
CA ALA A 282 2.48 7.48 -17.87
C ALA A 282 2.68 6.67 -19.15
N LEU A 283 1.70 5.83 -19.53
CA LEU A 283 1.78 5.03 -20.75
C LEU A 283 1.85 5.89 -22.01
N GLY A 284 1.05 6.95 -22.07
CA GLY A 284 0.97 7.86 -23.21
C GLY A 284 1.95 9.04 -23.15
N ASN A 285 2.87 9.09 -22.17
CA ASN A 285 3.77 10.21 -21.97
C ASN A 285 5.24 9.80 -22.04
N ASP A 286 5.94 10.21 -23.10
CA ASP A 286 7.34 9.89 -23.33
C ASP A 286 8.28 10.46 -22.24
N GLU A 287 7.91 11.56 -21.58
CA GLU A 287 8.66 12.11 -20.46
C GLU A 287 8.74 11.16 -19.26
N SER A 288 7.88 10.15 -19.21
CA SER A 288 7.88 9.11 -18.17
C SER A 288 8.84 7.95 -18.46
N ILE A 289 9.41 7.88 -19.67
CA ILE A 289 10.27 6.77 -20.10
C ILE A 289 11.57 6.76 -19.28
N ASN A 290 11.96 5.58 -18.82
CA ASN A 290 13.15 5.31 -18.01
C ASN A 290 13.18 6.06 -16.66
N LYS A 291 11.98 6.42 -16.15
CA LYS A 291 11.84 7.11 -14.89
C LYS A 291 11.12 6.28 -13.83
N THR A 292 11.32 6.70 -12.58
CA THR A 292 10.69 6.13 -11.41
C THR A 292 9.96 7.24 -10.67
N PHE A 293 8.67 7.06 -10.46
CA PHE A 293 7.82 8.03 -9.79
C PHE A 293 7.21 7.47 -8.51
N ASN A 294 7.02 8.32 -7.52
CA ASN A 294 6.07 8.11 -6.45
C ASN A 294 4.70 8.66 -6.88
N ALA A 295 3.63 7.89 -6.66
CA ALA A 295 2.27 8.38 -6.83
C ALA A 295 1.87 9.13 -5.55
N TYR A 296 1.44 10.39 -5.71
CA TYR A 296 1.16 11.29 -4.60
C TYR A 296 -0.20 11.98 -4.79
N ASP A 297 -0.98 11.98 -3.71
CA ASP A 297 -2.25 12.69 -3.64
C ASP A 297 -2.24 13.59 -2.39
N LYS A 298 -2.25 14.90 -2.59
CA LYS A 298 -2.17 15.89 -1.51
C LYS A 298 -3.37 15.86 -0.55
N ASP A 299 -4.51 15.35 -1.01
CA ASP A 299 -5.74 15.30 -0.23
C ASP A 299 -5.90 13.95 0.49
N MET A 300 -4.98 13.00 0.28
CA MET A 300 -4.99 11.67 0.88
C MET A 300 -3.77 11.42 1.78
N LEU A 301 -3.37 12.43 2.54
CA LEU A 301 -2.29 12.30 3.52
C LEU A 301 -2.68 11.36 4.66
N TYR A 302 -1.70 10.68 5.25
CA TYR A 302 -1.89 9.68 6.31
C TYR A 302 -2.75 10.18 7.48
N LEU A 303 -2.56 11.44 7.90
CA LEU A 303 -3.33 12.04 8.98
C LEU A 303 -4.82 12.23 8.64
N HIS A 304 -5.14 12.51 7.39
CA HIS A 304 -6.52 12.68 6.93
C HIS A 304 -7.33 11.40 7.14
N ARG A 305 -6.71 10.25 6.89
CA ARG A 305 -7.37 8.95 7.00
C ARG A 305 -7.61 8.48 8.43
N MET A 306 -6.79 8.90 9.40
CA MET A 306 -7.03 8.59 10.82
C MET A 306 -8.34 9.21 11.35
N PHE A 307 -8.90 10.20 10.65
CA PHE A 307 -10.11 10.92 11.05
C PHE A 307 -11.30 10.71 10.12
N MET A 308 -11.15 9.96 9.01
CA MET A 308 -12.22 9.72 8.02
C MET A 308 -12.74 8.26 7.99
N ASP A 309 -12.07 7.30 8.62
CA ASP A 309 -12.50 5.92 8.84
C ASP A 309 -12.98 5.74 10.29
#